data_5a00907e92168dd896427268249324b3
#
_entry.id   5a00907e92168dd896427268249324b3
#
_cell.length_a   1.000
_cell.length_b   1.000
_cell.length_c   1.000
_cell.angle_alpha   90.00
_cell.angle_beta   90.00
_cell.angle_gamma   90.00
#
_symmetry.space_group_name_H-M   'P 1'
#
loop_
_entity.id
_entity.type
_entity.pdbx_description
1 polymer ?
#
loop_
_entity_poly.entity_id
_entity_poly.type
_entity_poly.pdbx_seq_one_letter_code
_entity_poly.pdbx_strand_id
1 'polypeptide(L)'
;MARFLLKAAAALAISAFAVQAASENSYAQTFQWAFQGDAITMDPHSTTEYTTVGLLANIYEGLVRRDRAMKIEPALAEEWSLESPTVWRFKLRRDVRFHDGSPFTADDVLFSYERSQMDGSDVKPRVQSIAAIRKIGDHEIEIETRQPNPILLSELADWFIVSATWSKANGAEAPADVRKGGENTATHRANGTGPFRLTQRQRDEKTVLAANEDWWDEPAYNIKEAIFSPISNNATRVAALLSGNVDMMYPVPSQDIARIEQMPDFDILQGPESRVVFLSFDSARDELLYSSVKGANPFKDVRVRQAFYHAIDVEAIRSRIMRNGSIPTGTLIAPSVNGYDERFDQRLPFDVDKAKALMEEAGYKDGFELTMDCPNDRYVNDEAICQAVAAMLSRINVKVNLQAQTRSLFFQKVLSRDTSFYLHAWATSTNDGHNILYDLLNTPTSQVGTWNLGGYSNPKVDELTTQIGSEMDEARRNELMFEAFDLVRQDYAHIPLHQQTLVWVKKKNVEVHQRPDDRLELRFTRVD
;
A
#
# COMPACT_ATOMS: atom_id res chain seq x y z
N MET A 1 -6.42 -30.09 73.86
CA MET A 1 -6.72 -28.80 73.17
C MET A 1 -5.63 -28.33 72.20
N ALA A 2 -4.33 -28.49 72.49
CA ALA A 2 -3.25 -28.02 71.61
C ALA A 2 -3.12 -28.70 70.22
N ARG A 3 -3.59 -29.95 70.06
CA ARG A 3 -3.48 -30.64 68.74
C ARG A 3 -4.62 -30.32 67.77
N PHE A 4 -5.70 -29.69 68.19
CA PHE A 4 -6.79 -29.25 67.29
C PHE A 4 -6.54 -27.89 66.73
N LEU A 5 -5.80 -27.00 67.39
CA LEU A 5 -5.46 -25.67 66.95
C LEU A 5 -4.35 -25.67 65.85
N LEU A 6 -3.43 -26.68 65.87
CA LEU A 6 -2.41 -26.79 64.81
C LEU A 6 -2.95 -27.26 63.46
N LYS A 7 -4.04 -28.05 63.44
CA LYS A 7 -4.66 -28.51 62.18
C LYS A 7 -5.53 -27.45 61.54
N ALA A 8 -6.13 -26.57 62.32
CA ALA A 8 -6.90 -25.44 61.80
C ALA A 8 -6.02 -24.34 61.19
N ALA A 9 -4.83 -24.08 61.78
CA ALA A 9 -3.88 -23.12 61.24
C ALA A 9 -3.21 -23.60 59.94
N ALA A 10 -2.96 -24.91 59.78
CA ALA A 10 -2.41 -25.46 58.53
C ALA A 10 -3.44 -25.47 57.39
N ALA A 11 -4.73 -25.68 57.68
CA ALA A 11 -5.78 -25.62 56.67
C ALA A 11 -6.06 -24.18 56.18
N LEU A 12 -5.94 -23.16 57.04
CA LEU A 12 -6.05 -21.76 56.64
C LEU A 12 -4.85 -21.25 55.84
N ALA A 13 -3.63 -21.74 56.11
CA ALA A 13 -2.44 -21.40 55.37
C ALA A 13 -2.45 -21.97 53.95
N ILE A 14 -2.97 -23.20 53.78
CA ILE A 14 -3.08 -23.85 52.46
C ILE A 14 -4.18 -23.16 51.60
N SER A 15 -5.28 -22.75 52.20
CA SER A 15 -6.34 -22.00 51.48
C SER A 15 -5.91 -20.56 51.10
N ALA A 16 -5.07 -19.91 51.89
CA ALA A 16 -4.50 -18.58 51.55
C ALA A 16 -3.47 -18.68 50.42
N PHE A 17 -2.69 -19.75 50.32
CA PHE A 17 -1.74 -19.97 49.22
C PHE A 17 -2.45 -20.40 47.92
N ALA A 18 -3.57 -21.11 48.00
CA ALA A 18 -4.36 -21.51 46.83
C ALA A 18 -5.16 -20.33 46.23
N VAL A 19 -5.53 -19.33 47.05
CA VAL A 19 -6.19 -18.10 46.55
C VAL A 19 -5.19 -17.08 45.98
N GLN A 20 -3.92 -17.15 46.39
CA GLN A 20 -2.88 -16.26 45.87
C GLN A 20 -2.23 -16.78 44.57
N ALA A 21 -2.40 -18.08 44.24
CA ALA A 21 -1.99 -18.63 42.95
C ALA A 21 -3.03 -18.43 41.81
N ALA A 22 -4.22 -17.91 42.12
CA ALA A 22 -5.28 -17.66 41.15
C ALA A 22 -5.41 -16.17 40.74
N SER A 23 -4.55 -15.31 41.25
CA SER A 23 -4.36 -13.97 40.75
C SER A 23 -3.08 -13.90 39.92
N GLU A 24 -2.93 -14.77 38.93
CA GLU A 24 -2.11 -14.43 37.77
C GLU A 24 -2.75 -13.20 37.14
N ASN A 25 -2.06 -12.09 37.27
CA ASN A 25 -2.39 -10.84 36.68
C ASN A 25 -2.70 -11.03 35.19
N SER A 26 -3.97 -11.10 34.86
CA SER A 26 -4.45 -10.77 33.54
C SER A 26 -4.23 -9.26 33.36
N TYR A 27 -2.98 -8.80 33.28
CA TYR A 27 -2.70 -7.54 32.66
C TYR A 27 -3.24 -7.68 31.26
N ALA A 28 -4.24 -6.89 30.94
CA ALA A 28 -4.74 -6.77 29.58
C ALA A 28 -3.52 -6.55 28.68
N GLN A 29 -3.24 -7.50 27.78
CA GLN A 29 -2.09 -7.39 26.90
C GLN A 29 -2.31 -6.19 25.99
N THR A 30 -1.64 -5.09 26.30
CA THR A 30 -1.69 -3.85 25.55
C THR A 30 -0.54 -3.83 24.55
N PHE A 31 -0.85 -3.57 23.29
CA PHE A 31 0.12 -3.36 22.24
C PHE A 31 0.14 -1.89 21.85
N GLN A 32 1.31 -1.27 21.86
CA GLN A 32 1.50 0.14 21.54
C GLN A 32 2.41 0.29 20.33
N TRP A 33 1.94 1.04 19.32
CA TRP A 33 2.79 1.30 18.15
C TRP A 33 2.77 2.75 17.70
N ALA A 34 3.85 3.16 17.04
CA ALA A 34 4.00 4.50 16.48
C ALA A 34 4.22 4.47 14.97
N PHE A 35 3.61 5.44 14.29
CA PHE A 35 3.82 5.74 12.88
C PHE A 35 4.03 7.24 12.70
N GLN A 36 4.59 7.63 11.54
CA GLN A 36 4.93 9.03 11.28
C GLN A 36 3.74 9.95 11.00
N GLY A 37 2.58 9.41 10.65
CA GLY A 37 1.36 10.16 10.33
C GLY A 37 0.17 9.68 11.12
N ASP A 38 -0.89 10.49 11.18
CA ASP A 38 -2.16 10.12 11.80
C ASP A 38 -3.22 9.78 10.74
N ALA A 39 -4.26 9.04 11.14
CA ALA A 39 -5.46 8.84 10.34
C ALA A 39 -6.22 10.16 10.20
N ILE A 40 -6.63 10.51 9.01
CA ILE A 40 -7.33 11.78 8.76
C ILE A 40 -8.82 11.74 9.12
N THR A 41 -9.42 10.54 9.18
CA THR A 41 -10.82 10.30 9.51
C THR A 41 -11.02 8.88 10.02
N MET A 42 -12.12 8.62 10.72
CA MET A 42 -12.56 7.25 11.04
C MET A 42 -13.64 6.74 10.07
N ASP A 43 -14.05 7.55 9.09
CA ASP A 43 -14.99 7.17 8.04
C ASP A 43 -14.27 6.46 6.89
N PRO A 44 -14.56 5.17 6.63
CA PRO A 44 -13.86 4.40 5.62
C PRO A 44 -14.20 4.80 4.17
N HIS A 45 -15.26 5.58 3.96
CA HIS A 45 -15.65 6.06 2.63
C HIS A 45 -15.16 7.47 2.31
N SER A 46 -14.66 8.21 3.30
CA SER A 46 -14.21 9.60 3.12
C SER A 46 -12.77 9.72 2.62
N THR A 47 -12.02 8.61 2.54
CA THR A 47 -10.62 8.65 2.10
C THR A 47 -10.13 7.31 1.57
N THR A 48 -9.16 7.38 0.66
CA THR A 48 -8.31 6.26 0.21
C THR A 48 -6.87 6.46 0.67
N GLU A 49 -6.62 7.41 1.58
CA GLU A 49 -5.29 7.67 2.13
C GLU A 49 -4.78 6.42 2.87
N TYR A 50 -3.58 6.02 2.54
CA TYR A 50 -3.04 4.70 2.82
C TYR A 50 -2.93 4.39 4.32
N THR A 51 -2.41 5.31 5.12
CA THR A 51 -2.25 5.14 6.58
C THR A 51 -3.60 5.01 7.27
N THR A 52 -4.55 5.85 6.87
CA THR A 52 -5.92 5.83 7.38
C THR A 52 -6.60 4.51 7.07
N VAL A 53 -6.53 4.04 5.80
CA VAL A 53 -7.10 2.75 5.38
C VAL A 53 -6.48 1.60 6.17
N GLY A 54 -5.16 1.62 6.41
CA GLY A 54 -4.46 0.61 7.21
C GLY A 54 -4.94 0.54 8.67
N LEU A 55 -5.21 1.69 9.31
CA LEU A 55 -5.79 1.73 10.64
C LEU A 55 -7.23 1.22 10.64
N LEU A 56 -8.04 1.68 9.67
CA LEU A 56 -9.45 1.34 9.55
C LEU A 56 -9.70 -0.14 9.22
N ALA A 57 -8.77 -0.82 8.55
CA ALA A 57 -8.82 -2.27 8.28
C ALA A 57 -8.84 -3.14 9.57
N ASN A 58 -8.50 -2.56 10.72
CA ASN A 58 -8.64 -3.23 12.02
C ASN A 58 -10.04 -3.07 12.63
N ILE A 59 -10.85 -2.13 12.11
CA ILE A 59 -12.16 -1.74 12.63
C ILE A 59 -13.29 -2.20 11.70
N TYR A 60 -13.08 -2.08 10.39
CA TYR A 60 -14.05 -2.40 9.35
C TYR A 60 -13.57 -3.56 8.49
N GLU A 61 -14.52 -4.23 7.85
CA GLU A 61 -14.25 -5.34 6.93
C GLU A 61 -14.96 -5.13 5.60
N GLY A 62 -14.37 -5.67 4.52
CA GLY A 62 -14.99 -5.79 3.20
C GLY A 62 -15.75 -7.11 3.04
N LEU A 63 -16.32 -7.33 1.87
CA LEU A 63 -16.93 -8.63 1.53
C LEU A 63 -15.87 -9.73 1.49
N VAL A 64 -14.71 -9.41 1.01
CA VAL A 64 -13.51 -10.25 1.01
C VAL A 64 -12.35 -9.48 1.63
N ARG A 65 -11.26 -10.14 1.99
CA ARG A 65 -10.05 -9.52 2.54
C ARG A 65 -8.80 -10.19 1.97
N ARG A 66 -7.62 -9.68 2.31
CA ARG A 66 -6.34 -10.30 1.94
C ARG A 66 -5.75 -11.07 3.11
N ASP A 67 -5.21 -12.24 2.82
CA ASP A 67 -4.43 -13.04 3.76
C ASP A 67 -2.99 -12.47 3.94
N ARG A 68 -2.16 -13.19 4.71
CA ARG A 68 -0.75 -12.82 4.92
C ARG A 68 0.08 -12.78 3.64
N ALA A 69 -0.32 -13.56 2.63
CA ALA A 69 0.35 -13.65 1.33
C ALA A 69 -0.27 -12.72 0.27
N MET A 70 -1.15 -11.79 0.66
CA MET A 70 -1.89 -10.88 -0.21
C MET A 70 -2.93 -11.54 -1.12
N LYS A 71 -3.25 -12.82 -0.92
CA LYS A 71 -4.31 -13.50 -1.66
C LYS A 71 -5.68 -13.15 -1.09
N ILE A 72 -6.68 -13.16 -1.96
CA ILE A 72 -8.08 -12.92 -1.56
C ILE A 72 -8.59 -14.14 -0.77
N GLU A 73 -9.17 -13.87 0.39
CA GLU A 73 -9.84 -14.83 1.26
C GLU A 73 -11.24 -14.33 1.67
N PRO A 74 -12.15 -15.22 2.10
CA PRO A 74 -13.47 -14.84 2.62
C PRO A 74 -13.36 -13.88 3.82
N ALA A 75 -14.32 -12.92 3.88
CA ALA A 75 -14.52 -12.04 5.03
C ALA A 75 -16.02 -11.97 5.35
N LEU A 76 -16.69 -10.83 5.12
CA LEU A 76 -18.15 -10.73 5.35
C LEU A 76 -18.97 -11.60 4.37
N ALA A 77 -18.41 -11.92 3.21
CA ALA A 77 -18.91 -13.01 2.37
C ALA A 77 -18.13 -14.29 2.68
N GLU A 78 -18.85 -15.41 2.90
CA GLU A 78 -18.26 -16.73 3.14
C GLU A 78 -17.90 -17.46 1.84
N GLU A 79 -18.63 -17.20 0.76
CA GLU A 79 -18.38 -17.75 -0.58
C GLU A 79 -18.92 -16.81 -1.67
N TRP A 80 -18.41 -16.99 -2.89
CA TRP A 80 -18.90 -16.30 -4.08
C TRP A 80 -18.78 -17.19 -5.31
N SER A 81 -19.61 -16.90 -6.32
CA SER A 81 -19.59 -17.56 -7.62
C SER A 81 -19.81 -16.55 -8.75
N LEU A 82 -19.23 -16.84 -9.91
CA LEU A 82 -19.47 -16.09 -11.14
C LEU A 82 -20.62 -16.77 -11.90
N GLU A 83 -21.81 -16.18 -11.86
CA GLU A 83 -23.03 -16.72 -12.52
C GLU A 83 -23.05 -16.44 -14.02
N SER A 84 -22.45 -15.33 -14.44
CA SER A 84 -22.23 -14.94 -15.83
C SER A 84 -21.00 -14.01 -15.90
N PRO A 85 -20.46 -13.68 -17.07
CA PRO A 85 -19.28 -12.83 -17.18
C PRO A 85 -19.33 -11.50 -16.42
N THR A 86 -20.55 -11.02 -16.11
CA THR A 86 -20.77 -9.75 -15.41
C THR A 86 -21.59 -9.87 -14.13
N VAL A 87 -22.00 -11.07 -13.72
CA VAL A 87 -22.84 -11.26 -12.52
C VAL A 87 -22.14 -12.17 -11.53
N TRP A 88 -21.86 -11.63 -10.37
CA TRP A 88 -21.27 -12.31 -9.24
C TRP A 88 -22.32 -12.50 -8.15
N ARG A 89 -22.42 -13.69 -7.57
CA ARG A 89 -23.26 -14.00 -6.42
C ARG A 89 -22.40 -14.17 -5.18
N PHE A 90 -22.81 -13.55 -4.08
CA PHE A 90 -22.12 -13.62 -2.79
C PHE A 90 -23.07 -14.13 -1.72
N LYS A 91 -22.63 -15.11 -0.94
CA LYS A 91 -23.29 -15.52 0.29
C LYS A 91 -22.64 -14.82 1.47
N LEU A 92 -23.44 -14.09 2.22
CA LEU A 92 -23.00 -13.29 3.37
C LEU A 92 -23.08 -14.13 4.66
N ARG A 93 -22.15 -13.90 5.56
CA ARG A 93 -22.17 -14.52 6.90
C ARG A 93 -23.41 -14.13 7.67
N ARG A 94 -23.91 -15.06 8.50
CA ARG A 94 -25.14 -14.88 9.29
C ARG A 94 -24.87 -14.40 10.71
N ASP A 95 -23.70 -14.72 11.25
CA ASP A 95 -23.37 -14.51 12.67
C ASP A 95 -22.54 -13.26 12.92
N VAL A 96 -22.44 -12.37 11.93
CA VAL A 96 -21.68 -11.12 12.04
C VAL A 96 -22.52 -10.03 12.67
N ARG A 97 -21.90 -9.31 13.63
CA ARG A 97 -22.48 -8.12 14.25
C ARG A 97 -21.52 -6.93 14.13
N PHE A 98 -22.10 -5.77 13.98
CA PHE A 98 -21.36 -4.51 14.16
C PHE A 98 -21.00 -4.31 15.65
N HIS A 99 -20.04 -3.43 15.91
CA HIS A 99 -19.53 -3.17 17.27
C HIS A 99 -20.60 -2.65 18.26
N ASP A 100 -21.70 -2.12 17.77
CA ASP A 100 -22.87 -1.73 18.58
C ASP A 100 -23.86 -2.90 18.85
N GLY A 101 -23.54 -4.10 18.35
CA GLY A 101 -24.34 -5.29 18.48
C GLY A 101 -25.42 -5.48 17.42
N SER A 102 -25.64 -4.51 16.51
CA SER A 102 -26.60 -4.65 15.41
C SER A 102 -26.13 -5.71 14.40
N PRO A 103 -27.06 -6.49 13.80
CA PRO A 103 -26.69 -7.55 12.87
C PRO A 103 -26.22 -6.96 11.53
N PHE A 104 -25.26 -7.63 10.87
CA PHE A 104 -24.86 -7.37 9.51
C PHE A 104 -25.80 -8.10 8.53
N THR A 105 -26.26 -7.42 7.49
CA THR A 105 -27.13 -7.97 6.45
C THR A 105 -26.83 -7.40 5.07
N ALA A 106 -27.47 -7.92 4.05
CA ALA A 106 -27.44 -7.41 2.69
C ALA A 106 -27.81 -5.91 2.58
N ASP A 107 -28.67 -5.43 3.47
CA ASP A 107 -29.09 -4.00 3.46
C ASP A 107 -27.90 -3.07 3.78
N ASP A 108 -26.94 -3.50 4.59
CA ASP A 108 -25.71 -2.74 4.88
C ASP A 108 -24.78 -2.69 3.67
N VAL A 109 -24.74 -3.76 2.87
CA VAL A 109 -23.97 -3.80 1.61
C VAL A 109 -24.56 -2.84 0.59
N LEU A 110 -25.90 -2.87 0.40
CA LEU A 110 -26.60 -1.96 -0.51
C LEU A 110 -26.40 -0.50 -0.07
N PHE A 111 -26.58 -0.22 1.22
CA PHE A 111 -26.35 1.11 1.78
C PHE A 111 -24.91 1.58 1.56
N SER A 112 -23.92 0.71 1.80
CA SER A 112 -22.50 1.01 1.59
C SER A 112 -22.21 1.35 0.13
N TYR A 113 -22.84 0.64 -0.81
CA TYR A 113 -22.70 0.90 -2.24
C TYR A 113 -23.30 2.26 -2.62
N GLU A 114 -24.52 2.55 -2.19
CA GLU A 114 -25.18 3.84 -2.43
C GLU A 114 -24.34 5.00 -1.83
N ARG A 115 -23.88 4.83 -0.58
CA ARG A 115 -23.07 5.80 0.12
C ARG A 115 -21.73 6.06 -0.58
N SER A 116 -21.12 5.02 -1.14
CA SER A 116 -19.84 5.13 -1.88
C SER A 116 -19.95 6.00 -3.14
N GLN A 117 -21.15 6.18 -3.69
CA GLN A 117 -21.37 6.98 -4.89
C GLN A 117 -21.71 8.45 -4.59
N MET A 118 -21.99 8.79 -3.32
CA MET A 118 -22.35 10.15 -2.90
C MET A 118 -21.17 11.12 -3.02
N ASP A 119 -21.49 12.40 -3.04
CA ASP A 119 -20.48 13.45 -2.91
C ASP A 119 -19.77 13.35 -1.55
N GLY A 120 -18.46 13.63 -1.55
CA GLY A 120 -17.60 13.44 -0.38
C GLY A 120 -16.97 12.05 -0.29
N SER A 121 -17.45 11.08 -1.06
CA SER A 121 -16.84 9.74 -1.13
C SER A 121 -15.54 9.73 -1.95
N ASP A 122 -14.49 9.19 -1.35
CA ASP A 122 -13.19 8.98 -1.99
C ASP A 122 -13.04 7.54 -2.53
N VAL A 123 -13.98 6.64 -2.14
CA VAL A 123 -13.96 5.23 -2.55
C VAL A 123 -14.81 4.95 -3.80
N LYS A 124 -15.38 5.98 -4.41
CA LYS A 124 -16.14 5.86 -5.67
C LYS A 124 -15.41 5.05 -6.76
N PRO A 125 -14.08 5.20 -6.97
CA PRO A 125 -13.34 4.38 -7.95
C PRO A 125 -13.38 2.87 -7.67
N ARG A 126 -13.51 2.43 -6.41
CA ARG A 126 -13.55 1.01 -6.02
C ARG A 126 -14.86 0.31 -6.41
N VAL A 127 -15.92 1.08 -6.62
CA VAL A 127 -17.26 0.57 -6.97
C VAL A 127 -17.73 1.03 -8.35
N GLN A 128 -16.91 1.75 -9.10
CA GLN A 128 -17.31 2.30 -10.40
C GLN A 128 -17.55 1.23 -11.47
N SER A 129 -16.89 0.07 -11.34
CA SER A 129 -17.11 -1.09 -12.22
C SER A 129 -18.49 -1.72 -11.99
N ILE A 130 -19.12 -1.50 -10.84
CA ILE A 130 -20.40 -2.06 -10.46
C ILE A 130 -21.54 -1.28 -11.15
N ALA A 131 -22.41 -1.99 -11.84
CA ALA A 131 -23.62 -1.46 -12.43
C ALA A 131 -24.78 -1.45 -11.42
N ALA A 132 -24.91 -2.54 -10.64
CA ALA A 132 -25.95 -2.70 -9.62
C ALA A 132 -25.54 -3.73 -8.57
N ILE A 133 -26.07 -3.55 -7.35
CA ILE A 133 -26.10 -4.60 -6.32
C ILE A 133 -27.57 -4.92 -6.05
N ARG A 134 -27.93 -6.21 -6.07
CA ARG A 134 -29.29 -6.68 -5.83
C ARG A 134 -29.32 -7.56 -4.58
N LYS A 135 -30.25 -7.27 -3.68
CA LYS A 135 -30.56 -8.13 -2.54
C LYS A 135 -31.37 -9.32 -3.03
N ILE A 136 -30.87 -10.54 -2.82
CA ILE A 136 -31.58 -11.80 -3.10
C ILE A 136 -32.25 -12.31 -1.82
N GLY A 137 -31.58 -12.11 -0.69
CA GLY A 137 -32.05 -12.41 0.65
C GLY A 137 -31.28 -11.60 1.68
N ASP A 138 -31.60 -11.77 2.97
CA ASP A 138 -30.91 -11.02 4.03
C ASP A 138 -29.41 -11.31 4.08
N HIS A 139 -28.97 -12.48 3.59
CA HIS A 139 -27.60 -12.93 3.56
C HIS A 139 -27.16 -13.44 2.19
N GLU A 140 -27.71 -12.85 1.12
CA GLU A 140 -27.31 -13.17 -0.25
C GLU A 140 -27.53 -11.96 -1.15
N ILE A 141 -26.52 -11.65 -1.97
CA ILE A 141 -26.55 -10.55 -2.92
C ILE A 141 -26.02 -10.97 -4.28
N GLU A 142 -26.44 -10.27 -5.31
CA GLU A 142 -25.82 -10.26 -6.64
C GLU A 142 -25.18 -8.91 -6.91
N ILE A 143 -23.93 -8.93 -7.41
CA ILE A 143 -23.23 -7.76 -7.93
C ILE A 143 -23.13 -7.91 -9.44
N GLU A 144 -23.73 -6.98 -10.16
CA GLU A 144 -23.62 -6.86 -11.61
C GLU A 144 -22.58 -5.80 -11.96
N THR A 145 -21.59 -6.18 -12.77
CA THR A 145 -20.57 -5.26 -13.27
C THR A 145 -20.96 -4.75 -14.68
N ARG A 146 -20.49 -3.55 -15.03
CA ARG A 146 -20.77 -2.92 -16.35
C ARG A 146 -20.16 -3.68 -17.51
N GLN A 147 -19.04 -4.38 -17.24
CA GLN A 147 -18.29 -5.24 -18.16
C GLN A 147 -17.70 -6.37 -17.32
N PRO A 148 -17.23 -7.48 -17.92
CA PRO A 148 -16.47 -8.48 -17.19
C PRO A 148 -15.35 -7.81 -16.40
N ASN A 149 -15.24 -8.12 -15.10
CA ASN A 149 -14.25 -7.51 -14.22
C ASN A 149 -13.48 -8.59 -13.43
N PRO A 150 -12.31 -9.01 -13.91
CA PRO A 150 -11.50 -10.05 -13.26
C PRO A 150 -10.90 -9.62 -11.92
N ILE A 151 -10.85 -8.31 -11.63
CA ILE A 151 -10.29 -7.78 -10.39
C ILE A 151 -11.35 -7.31 -9.38
N LEU A 152 -12.63 -7.61 -9.61
CA LEU A 152 -13.71 -7.19 -8.71
C LEU A 152 -13.42 -7.56 -7.25
N LEU A 153 -12.97 -8.77 -6.97
CA LEU A 153 -12.65 -9.20 -5.62
C LEU A 153 -11.51 -8.36 -5.00
N SER A 154 -10.52 -7.97 -5.80
CA SER A 154 -9.44 -7.09 -5.35
C SER A 154 -9.90 -5.67 -5.05
N GLU A 155 -10.87 -5.15 -5.80
CA GLU A 155 -11.52 -3.86 -5.55
C GLU A 155 -12.35 -3.91 -4.24
N LEU A 156 -13.08 -5.01 -4.02
CA LEU A 156 -13.93 -5.23 -2.86
C LEU A 156 -13.17 -5.49 -1.55
N ALA A 157 -11.90 -5.93 -1.62
CA ALA A 157 -11.11 -6.23 -0.43
C ALA A 157 -10.81 -4.98 0.43
N ASP A 158 -10.75 -3.82 -0.19
CA ASP A 158 -10.54 -2.53 0.48
C ASP A 158 -11.81 -1.64 0.44
N TRP A 159 -12.93 -2.20 0.03
CA TRP A 159 -14.23 -1.54 0.10
C TRP A 159 -14.95 -1.99 1.37
N PHE A 160 -14.82 -1.19 2.42
CA PHE A 160 -15.36 -1.52 3.73
C PHE A 160 -16.87 -1.31 3.82
N ILE A 161 -17.55 -2.23 4.51
CA ILE A 161 -18.99 -2.16 4.73
C ILE A 161 -19.28 -1.39 6.01
N VAL A 162 -20.24 -0.47 5.97
CA VAL A 162 -20.69 0.36 7.09
C VAL A 162 -22.13 0.03 7.47
N SER A 163 -22.45 0.15 8.76
CA SER A 163 -23.82 -0.07 9.26
C SER A 163 -24.78 1.00 8.77
N ALA A 164 -25.80 0.62 8.04
CA ALA A 164 -26.89 1.51 7.60
C ALA A 164 -27.63 2.10 8.79
N THR A 165 -27.92 1.28 9.80
CA THR A 165 -28.66 1.70 11.01
C THR A 165 -27.86 2.71 11.81
N TRP A 166 -26.59 2.40 12.09
CA TRP A 166 -25.72 3.32 12.86
C TRP A 166 -25.49 4.64 12.11
N SER A 167 -25.22 4.58 10.81
CA SER A 167 -24.97 5.77 9.99
C SER A 167 -26.16 6.72 10.01
N LYS A 168 -27.38 6.21 9.85
CA LYS A 168 -28.63 6.99 9.91
C LYS A 168 -28.90 7.58 11.31
N ALA A 169 -28.64 6.80 12.36
CA ALA A 169 -28.86 7.25 13.73
C ALA A 169 -27.85 8.31 14.20
N ASN A 170 -26.70 8.43 13.53
CA ASN A 170 -25.60 9.30 13.94
C ASN A 170 -25.29 10.43 12.94
N GLY A 171 -26.13 10.70 11.94
CA GLY A 171 -25.93 11.77 10.96
C GLY A 171 -24.69 11.53 10.08
N ALA A 172 -24.46 10.27 9.72
CA ALA A 172 -23.34 9.83 8.88
C ALA A 172 -23.81 9.07 7.62
N GLU A 173 -25.03 9.37 7.14
CA GLU A 173 -25.61 8.77 5.92
C GLU A 173 -24.76 9.05 4.68
N ALA A 174 -24.17 10.25 4.60
CA ALA A 174 -23.23 10.62 3.55
C ALA A 174 -21.80 10.66 4.12
N PRO A 175 -20.77 10.31 3.32
CA PRO A 175 -19.37 10.51 3.72
C PRO A 175 -19.05 12.01 3.78
N ALA A 176 -18.19 12.40 4.74
CA ALA A 176 -17.71 13.77 4.82
C ALA A 176 -16.63 14.01 3.74
N ASP A 177 -16.69 15.15 3.04
CA ASP A 177 -15.64 15.58 2.13
C ASP A 177 -14.44 16.14 2.94
N VAL A 178 -13.59 15.24 3.43
CA VAL A 178 -12.43 15.62 4.26
C VAL A 178 -11.40 16.45 3.50
N ARG A 179 -11.38 16.38 2.17
CA ARG A 179 -10.48 17.21 1.33
C ARG A 179 -10.88 18.68 1.38
N LYS A 180 -12.15 18.95 1.60
CA LYS A 180 -12.70 20.32 1.81
C LYS A 180 -12.86 20.68 3.28
N GLY A 181 -12.31 19.86 4.19
CA GLY A 181 -12.45 20.09 5.63
C GLY A 181 -13.84 19.75 6.20
N GLY A 182 -14.64 18.94 5.46
CA GLY A 182 -15.93 18.46 5.95
C GLY A 182 -15.75 17.43 7.06
N GLU A 183 -16.66 17.45 8.03
CA GLU A 183 -16.70 16.50 9.15
C GLU A 183 -18.14 16.06 9.43
N ASN A 184 -18.30 14.85 9.95
CA ASN A 184 -19.54 14.32 10.52
C ASN A 184 -19.19 13.38 11.69
N THR A 185 -20.18 12.70 12.26
CA THR A 185 -19.93 11.78 13.38
C THR A 185 -18.95 10.68 13.05
N ALA A 186 -18.97 10.13 11.81
CA ALA A 186 -18.07 9.08 11.39
C ALA A 186 -16.61 9.56 11.23
N THR A 187 -16.36 10.88 11.14
CA THR A 187 -14.99 11.43 11.15
C THR A 187 -14.24 11.09 12.44
N HIS A 188 -14.96 10.98 13.58
CA HIS A 188 -14.39 10.81 14.91
C HIS A 188 -14.79 9.51 15.59
N ARG A 189 -15.84 8.83 15.12
CA ARG A 189 -16.38 7.59 15.69
C ARG A 189 -16.45 6.51 14.61
N ALA A 190 -16.42 5.25 15.06
CA ALA A 190 -16.47 4.10 14.16
C ALA A 190 -17.42 3.04 14.70
N ASN A 191 -18.12 2.36 13.80
CA ASN A 191 -18.94 1.18 14.07
C ASN A 191 -18.76 0.19 12.92
N GLY A 192 -17.76 -0.66 13.02
CA GLY A 192 -17.43 -1.71 12.05
C GLY A 192 -17.79 -3.08 12.55
N THR A 193 -17.34 -4.10 11.82
CA THR A 193 -17.50 -5.53 12.14
C THR A 193 -16.17 -6.18 12.53
N GLY A 194 -15.06 -5.43 12.44
CA GLY A 194 -13.70 -5.94 12.53
C GLY A 194 -13.26 -6.43 13.91
N PRO A 195 -12.04 -6.96 13.99
CA PRO A 195 -11.47 -7.56 15.20
C PRO A 195 -11.25 -6.57 16.35
N PHE A 196 -11.24 -5.26 16.08
CA PHE A 196 -11.04 -4.24 17.10
C PHE A 196 -12.08 -3.13 17.00
N ARG A 197 -12.49 -2.60 18.17
CA ARG A 197 -13.45 -1.51 18.34
C ARG A 197 -12.73 -0.22 18.71
N LEU A 198 -13.09 0.90 18.09
CA LEU A 198 -12.60 2.21 18.48
C LEU A 198 -13.19 2.61 19.85
N THR A 199 -12.34 2.82 20.85
CA THR A 199 -12.75 3.26 22.19
C THR A 199 -12.37 4.70 22.48
N GLN A 200 -11.26 5.20 21.92
CA GLN A 200 -10.83 6.59 22.06
C GLN A 200 -10.15 7.09 20.80
N ARG A 201 -10.46 8.30 20.41
CA ARG A 201 -9.80 9.02 19.33
C ARG A 201 -9.45 10.44 19.79
N GLN A 202 -8.16 10.74 19.81
CA GLN A 202 -7.62 12.09 19.99
C GLN A 202 -6.72 12.35 18.78
N ARG A 203 -7.20 13.19 17.87
CA ARG A 203 -6.51 13.49 16.61
C ARG A 203 -5.10 14.04 16.92
N ASP A 204 -4.11 13.55 16.16
CA ASP A 204 -2.69 13.90 16.30
C ASP A 204 -2.06 13.52 17.67
N GLU A 205 -2.79 12.82 18.54
CA GLU A 205 -2.26 12.34 19.82
C GLU A 205 -2.28 10.82 19.93
N LYS A 206 -3.47 10.20 19.89
CA LYS A 206 -3.61 8.76 19.99
C LYS A 206 -4.97 8.23 19.50
N THR A 207 -4.97 7.00 19.08
CA THR A 207 -6.18 6.18 18.84
C THR A 207 -6.08 4.91 19.68
N VAL A 208 -7.13 4.61 20.46
CA VAL A 208 -7.21 3.41 21.28
C VAL A 208 -8.27 2.47 20.72
N LEU A 209 -7.88 1.24 20.50
CA LEU A 209 -8.71 0.17 20.01
C LEU A 209 -8.78 -0.94 21.06
N ALA A 210 -9.98 -1.42 21.37
CA ALA A 210 -10.17 -2.61 22.21
C ALA A 210 -10.51 -3.81 21.34
N ALA A 211 -10.03 -4.99 21.72
CA ALA A 211 -10.40 -6.24 21.06
C ALA A 211 -11.93 -6.41 21.02
N ASN A 212 -12.45 -6.86 19.90
CA ASN A 212 -13.85 -7.23 19.74
C ASN A 212 -14.03 -8.70 20.19
N GLU A 213 -14.54 -8.93 21.39
CA GLU A 213 -14.71 -10.28 21.93
C GLU A 213 -15.80 -11.07 21.19
N ASP A 214 -16.70 -10.37 20.50
CA ASP A 214 -17.78 -10.95 19.68
C ASP A 214 -17.42 -11.01 18.19
N TRP A 215 -16.12 -10.92 17.84
CA TRP A 215 -15.71 -11.02 16.43
C TRP A 215 -15.99 -12.41 15.89
N TRP A 216 -16.54 -12.46 14.69
CA TRP A 216 -17.04 -13.68 14.05
C TRP A 216 -15.97 -14.71 13.66
N ASP A 217 -14.70 -14.29 13.55
CA ASP A 217 -13.58 -15.15 13.15
C ASP A 217 -12.73 -15.57 14.36
N GLU A 218 -11.91 -16.60 14.20
CA GLU A 218 -11.01 -17.06 15.27
C GLU A 218 -9.84 -16.09 15.44
N PRO A 219 -9.65 -15.50 16.65
CA PRO A 219 -8.57 -14.55 16.87
C PRO A 219 -7.20 -15.23 16.87
N ALA A 220 -6.34 -14.88 15.93
CA ALA A 220 -4.92 -15.24 15.95
C ALA A 220 -4.08 -14.32 16.85
N TYR A 221 -4.69 -13.27 17.42
CA TYR A 221 -4.08 -12.33 18.35
C TYR A 221 -4.39 -12.67 19.82
N ASN A 222 -3.60 -12.10 20.75
CA ASN A 222 -3.84 -12.22 22.20
C ASN A 222 -3.94 -10.86 22.91
N ILE A 223 -3.85 -9.75 22.16
CA ILE A 223 -3.93 -8.40 22.69
C ILE A 223 -5.39 -8.01 22.98
N LYS A 224 -5.61 -7.31 24.09
CA LYS A 224 -6.91 -6.80 24.51
C LYS A 224 -7.11 -5.34 24.17
N GLU A 225 -6.02 -4.61 24.09
CA GLU A 225 -6.01 -3.19 23.77
C GLU A 225 -4.84 -2.89 22.82
N ALA A 226 -5.06 -2.03 21.86
CA ALA A 226 -4.04 -1.54 20.94
C ALA A 226 -4.04 -0.02 20.89
N ILE A 227 -2.88 0.62 21.10
CA ILE A 227 -2.75 2.07 21.16
C ILE A 227 -1.85 2.54 20.02
N PHE A 228 -2.44 3.31 19.12
CA PHE A 228 -1.74 3.98 18.04
C PHE A 228 -1.32 5.38 18.44
N SER A 229 -0.05 5.73 18.22
CA SER A 229 0.52 7.04 18.49
C SER A 229 1.17 7.62 17.23
N PRO A 230 0.63 8.70 16.65
CA PRO A 230 1.27 9.39 15.55
C PRO A 230 2.46 10.20 16.07
N ILE A 231 3.68 9.86 15.64
CA ILE A 231 4.92 10.56 16.01
C ILE A 231 5.70 10.91 14.75
N SER A 232 5.50 12.11 14.24
CA SER A 232 6.09 12.57 12.97
C SER A 232 7.60 12.73 13.01
N ASN A 233 8.14 13.21 14.13
CA ASN A 233 9.58 13.40 14.29
C ASN A 233 10.30 12.04 14.47
N ASN A 234 11.25 11.75 13.59
CA ASN A 234 12.00 10.50 13.58
C ASN A 234 12.75 10.23 14.89
N ALA A 235 13.45 11.21 15.44
CA ALA A 235 14.23 11.04 16.67
C ALA A 235 13.32 10.79 17.89
N THR A 236 12.18 11.49 17.97
CA THR A 236 11.17 11.28 19.01
C THR A 236 10.53 9.89 18.89
N ARG A 237 10.24 9.41 17.67
CA ARG A 237 9.68 8.09 17.45
C ARG A 237 10.66 6.98 17.85
N VAL A 238 11.94 7.11 17.50
CA VAL A 238 12.99 6.19 17.97
C VAL A 238 13.13 6.24 19.50
N ALA A 239 13.12 7.42 20.11
CA ALA A 239 13.20 7.56 21.57
C ALA A 239 12.01 6.91 22.28
N ALA A 240 10.79 7.00 21.73
CA ALA A 240 9.60 6.35 22.28
C ALA A 240 9.73 4.82 22.31
N LEU A 241 10.31 4.21 21.27
CA LEU A 241 10.62 2.78 21.26
C LEU A 241 11.67 2.42 22.32
N LEU A 242 12.79 3.14 22.32
CA LEU A 242 13.92 2.83 23.23
C LEU A 242 13.58 3.04 24.71
N SER A 243 12.67 3.95 25.03
CA SER A 243 12.15 4.16 26.40
C SER A 243 11.04 3.17 26.78
N GLY A 244 10.58 2.34 25.87
CA GLY A 244 9.49 1.39 26.10
C GLY A 244 8.07 1.97 26.04
N ASN A 245 7.92 3.23 25.64
CA ASN A 245 6.61 3.89 25.48
C ASN A 245 5.80 3.33 24.30
N VAL A 246 6.47 2.69 23.35
CA VAL A 246 5.84 1.90 22.30
C VAL A 246 6.55 0.56 22.15
N ASP A 247 5.83 -0.44 21.67
CA ASP A 247 6.33 -1.80 21.47
C ASP A 247 6.87 -2.00 20.05
N MET A 248 6.38 -1.16 19.13
CA MET A 248 6.72 -1.20 17.72
C MET A 248 6.69 0.21 17.11
N MET A 249 7.55 0.46 16.13
CA MET A 249 7.45 1.66 15.29
C MET A 249 7.82 1.38 13.83
N TYR A 250 7.29 2.20 12.94
CA TYR A 250 7.68 2.29 11.52
C TYR A 250 7.29 3.65 10.93
N PRO A 251 7.93 4.08 9.83
CA PRO A 251 9.17 3.55 9.28
C PRO A 251 10.37 3.80 10.20
N VAL A 252 11.39 2.94 10.10
CA VAL A 252 12.66 3.12 10.83
C VAL A 252 13.56 4.03 10.01
N PRO A 253 14.12 5.12 10.58
CA PRO A 253 15.09 5.95 9.87
C PRO A 253 16.34 5.15 9.50
N SER A 254 16.81 5.25 8.27
CA SER A 254 17.90 4.41 7.74
C SER A 254 19.22 4.53 8.51
N GLN A 255 19.48 5.69 9.13
CA GLN A 255 20.67 5.92 9.98
C GLN A 255 20.59 5.19 11.33
N ASP A 256 19.40 4.83 11.81
CA ASP A 256 19.21 4.19 13.11
C ASP A 256 19.18 2.65 13.03
N ILE A 257 18.99 2.07 11.84
CA ILE A 257 18.86 0.62 11.62
C ILE A 257 20.04 -0.13 12.24
N ALA A 258 21.27 0.16 11.83
CA ALA A 258 22.45 -0.55 12.30
C ALA A 258 22.69 -0.43 13.82
N ARG A 259 22.25 0.66 14.43
CA ARG A 259 22.31 0.84 15.88
C ARG A 259 21.28 -0.02 16.60
N ILE A 260 20.05 -0.07 16.09
CA ILE A 260 18.96 -0.83 16.73
C ILE A 260 19.19 -2.33 16.57
N GLU A 261 19.72 -2.81 15.43
CA GLU A 261 20.08 -4.22 15.20
C GLU A 261 21.03 -4.80 16.26
N GLN A 262 21.86 -3.95 16.88
CA GLN A 262 22.79 -4.37 17.92
C GLN A 262 22.15 -4.44 19.32
N MET A 263 20.90 -4.00 19.46
CA MET A 263 20.21 -3.99 20.75
C MET A 263 19.50 -5.33 20.99
N PRO A 264 19.72 -6.01 22.13
CA PRO A 264 19.21 -7.35 22.37
C PRO A 264 17.68 -7.43 22.51
N ASP A 265 17.02 -6.31 22.80
CA ASP A 265 15.59 -6.26 23.14
C ASP A 265 14.68 -6.04 21.92
N PHE A 266 15.26 -5.78 20.74
CA PHE A 266 14.51 -5.46 19.53
C PHE A 266 14.81 -6.40 18.38
N ASP A 267 13.82 -6.54 17.50
CA ASP A 267 13.97 -7.18 16.19
C ASP A 267 13.62 -6.17 15.09
N ILE A 268 14.41 -6.18 14.02
CA ILE A 268 14.09 -5.45 12.80
C ILE A 268 13.47 -6.40 11.79
N LEU A 269 12.27 -6.06 11.34
CA LEU A 269 11.63 -6.70 10.20
C LEU A 269 11.94 -5.87 8.96
N GLN A 270 12.59 -6.49 7.98
CA GLN A 270 12.87 -5.88 6.70
C GLN A 270 12.34 -6.76 5.58
N GLY A 271 11.36 -6.25 4.87
CA GLY A 271 10.68 -6.96 3.78
C GLY A 271 10.43 -6.06 2.57
N PRO A 272 10.09 -6.66 1.42
CA PRO A 272 9.79 -5.92 0.20
C PRO A 272 8.45 -5.15 0.32
N GLU A 273 8.43 -3.90 -0.11
CA GLU A 273 7.20 -3.14 -0.37
C GLU A 273 6.71 -3.44 -1.80
N SER A 274 5.41 -3.37 -2.06
CA SER A 274 4.86 -3.47 -3.43
C SER A 274 5.27 -2.30 -4.33
N ARG A 275 6.02 -1.34 -3.83
CA ARG A 275 6.45 -0.14 -4.52
C ARG A 275 7.75 -0.36 -5.28
N VAL A 276 7.73 -0.04 -6.58
CA VAL A 276 8.94 0.03 -7.42
C VAL A 276 9.29 1.48 -7.69
N VAL A 277 10.55 1.83 -7.49
CA VAL A 277 11.16 3.14 -7.81
C VAL A 277 11.82 3.02 -9.20
N PHE A 278 11.57 4.01 -10.06
CA PHE A 278 12.02 4.00 -11.46
C PHE A 278 12.25 5.40 -11.99
N LEU A 279 12.95 5.49 -13.12
CA LEU A 279 13.12 6.73 -13.87
C LEU A 279 12.23 6.73 -15.10
N SER A 280 11.69 7.88 -15.44
CA SER A 280 10.79 8.06 -16.58
C SER A 280 11.29 9.15 -17.50
N PHE A 281 10.95 9.03 -18.78
CA PHE A 281 11.30 9.92 -19.87
C PHE A 281 10.08 10.63 -20.43
N ASP A 282 10.25 11.85 -20.91
CA ASP A 282 9.31 12.46 -21.87
C ASP A 282 9.56 11.84 -23.26
N SER A 283 8.71 10.93 -23.67
CA SER A 283 8.78 10.25 -24.98
C SER A 283 7.81 10.84 -26.00
N ALA A 284 6.95 11.79 -25.61
CA ALA A 284 5.86 12.28 -26.45
C ALA A 284 6.23 13.51 -27.29
N ARG A 285 6.90 14.50 -26.67
CA ARG A 285 7.19 15.78 -27.32
C ARG A 285 8.13 15.64 -28.51
N ASP A 286 7.97 16.51 -29.49
CA ASP A 286 8.89 16.57 -30.63
C ASP A 286 10.24 17.22 -30.27
N GLU A 287 10.22 18.17 -29.34
CA GLU A 287 11.41 18.78 -28.76
C GLU A 287 11.40 18.56 -27.24
N LEU A 288 12.51 18.07 -26.70
CA LEU A 288 12.66 17.80 -25.27
C LEU A 288 12.76 19.11 -24.48
N LEU A 289 11.91 19.28 -23.47
CA LEU A 289 11.99 20.42 -22.55
C LEU A 289 13.30 20.41 -21.76
N TYR A 290 13.79 21.59 -21.41
CA TYR A 290 14.95 21.76 -20.53
C TYR A 290 16.19 20.97 -20.97
N SER A 291 16.36 20.84 -22.32
CA SER A 291 17.50 20.17 -22.93
C SER A 291 18.30 21.13 -23.80
N SER A 292 19.60 20.85 -23.97
CA SER A 292 20.45 21.51 -24.94
C SER A 292 20.16 21.09 -26.39
N VAL A 293 19.50 19.95 -26.59
CA VAL A 293 19.06 19.49 -27.91
C VAL A 293 17.85 20.29 -28.35
N LYS A 294 17.94 20.93 -29.55
CA LYS A 294 16.86 21.74 -30.10
C LYS A 294 16.28 21.08 -31.34
N GLY A 295 14.95 21.23 -31.51
CA GLY A 295 14.22 20.66 -32.64
C GLY A 295 14.09 19.14 -32.63
N ALA A 296 14.50 18.47 -31.55
CA ALA A 296 14.41 17.01 -31.42
C ALA A 296 14.24 16.56 -29.96
N ASN A 297 13.73 15.36 -29.80
CA ASN A 297 13.65 14.66 -28.52
C ASN A 297 14.51 13.39 -28.57
N PRO A 298 15.66 13.37 -27.90
CA PRO A 298 16.53 12.19 -27.87
C PRO A 298 15.84 10.93 -27.34
N PHE A 299 14.86 11.07 -26.42
CA PHE A 299 14.16 9.93 -25.83
C PHE A 299 13.14 9.25 -26.75
N LYS A 300 12.85 9.80 -27.94
CA LYS A 300 12.14 9.07 -29.00
C LYS A 300 12.96 7.93 -29.59
N ASP A 301 14.30 8.02 -29.54
CA ASP A 301 15.18 6.94 -29.97
C ASP A 301 15.37 5.92 -28.86
N VAL A 302 14.98 4.67 -29.14
CA VAL A 302 15.09 3.57 -28.17
C VAL A 302 16.56 3.32 -27.76
N ARG A 303 17.54 3.58 -28.63
CA ARG A 303 18.97 3.42 -28.32
C ARG A 303 19.43 4.38 -27.25
N VAL A 304 18.89 5.61 -27.21
CA VAL A 304 19.17 6.59 -26.15
C VAL A 304 18.61 6.10 -24.82
N ARG A 305 17.35 5.62 -24.80
CA ARG A 305 16.74 5.06 -23.57
C ARG A 305 17.52 3.83 -23.07
N GLN A 306 17.93 2.96 -23.99
CA GLN A 306 18.78 1.79 -23.68
C GLN A 306 20.16 2.19 -23.16
N ALA A 307 20.77 3.26 -23.72
CA ALA A 307 22.04 3.79 -23.23
C ALA A 307 21.92 4.27 -21.78
N PHE A 308 20.87 5.03 -21.46
CA PHE A 308 20.59 5.45 -20.09
C PHE A 308 20.42 4.25 -19.14
N TYR A 309 19.72 3.20 -19.59
CA TYR A 309 19.55 1.98 -18.81
C TYR A 309 20.89 1.33 -18.46
N HIS A 310 21.78 1.13 -19.47
CA HIS A 310 23.10 0.54 -19.26
C HIS A 310 24.08 1.43 -18.47
N ALA A 311 23.87 2.76 -18.47
CA ALA A 311 24.72 3.71 -17.75
C ALA A 311 24.47 3.73 -16.24
N ILE A 312 23.34 3.20 -15.76
CA ILE A 312 22.92 3.28 -14.36
C ILE A 312 23.24 2.01 -13.59
N ASP A 313 24.20 2.12 -12.65
CA ASP A 313 24.62 1.05 -11.74
C ASP A 313 23.68 0.97 -10.53
N VAL A 314 22.66 0.11 -10.63
CA VAL A 314 21.67 -0.07 -9.56
C VAL A 314 22.26 -0.78 -8.34
N GLU A 315 23.28 -1.63 -8.53
CA GLU A 315 23.96 -2.28 -7.41
C GLU A 315 24.78 -1.26 -6.59
N ALA A 316 25.36 -0.26 -7.24
CA ALA A 316 25.98 0.86 -6.53
C ALA A 316 24.92 1.71 -5.78
N ILE A 317 23.74 1.93 -6.37
CA ILE A 317 22.62 2.57 -5.67
C ILE A 317 22.23 1.73 -4.45
N ARG A 318 21.99 0.43 -4.60
CA ARG A 318 21.63 -0.49 -3.51
C ARG A 318 22.64 -0.45 -2.36
N SER A 319 23.91 -0.63 -2.68
CA SER A 319 24.96 -0.79 -1.66
C SER A 319 25.36 0.54 -0.99
N ARG A 320 25.50 1.62 -1.77
CA ARG A 320 26.08 2.90 -1.29
C ARG A 320 25.03 3.90 -0.84
N ILE A 321 23.88 3.96 -1.53
CA ILE A 321 22.81 4.92 -1.24
C ILE A 321 21.77 4.29 -0.31
N MET A 322 21.30 3.10 -0.67
CA MET A 322 20.23 2.40 0.06
C MET A 322 20.76 1.53 1.20
N ARG A 323 22.07 1.44 1.40
CA ARG A 323 22.71 0.64 2.48
C ARG A 323 22.19 -0.81 2.53
N ASN A 324 22.02 -1.42 1.37
CA ASN A 324 21.37 -2.70 1.11
C ASN A 324 19.86 -2.77 1.43
N GLY A 325 19.22 -1.65 1.75
CA GLY A 325 17.79 -1.52 2.02
C GLY A 325 16.94 -1.35 0.74
N SER A 326 17.27 -2.04 -0.35
CA SER A 326 16.45 -2.08 -1.57
C SER A 326 16.74 -3.35 -2.37
N ILE A 327 15.80 -3.77 -3.20
CA ILE A 327 15.89 -4.96 -4.04
C ILE A 327 15.91 -4.50 -5.51
N PRO A 328 17.05 -4.59 -6.23
CA PRO A 328 17.10 -4.26 -7.64
C PRO A 328 16.08 -5.05 -8.46
N THR A 329 15.42 -4.39 -9.39
CA THR A 329 14.40 -5.01 -10.25
C THR A 329 14.52 -4.54 -11.69
N GLY A 330 14.14 -5.38 -12.66
CA GLY A 330 14.08 -5.09 -14.09
C GLY A 330 12.68 -4.66 -14.57
N THR A 331 11.69 -4.62 -13.69
CA THR A 331 10.29 -4.38 -14.02
C THR A 331 9.64 -3.34 -13.12
N LEU A 332 8.45 -2.86 -13.49
CA LEU A 332 7.63 -1.93 -12.71
C LEU A 332 6.62 -2.62 -11.79
N ILE A 333 6.53 -3.94 -11.85
CA ILE A 333 5.62 -4.75 -11.03
C ILE A 333 6.42 -5.52 -9.98
N ALA A 334 5.97 -5.47 -8.72
CA ALA A 334 6.63 -6.19 -7.62
C ALA A 334 6.17 -7.66 -7.55
N PRO A 335 7.02 -8.59 -7.03
CA PRO A 335 6.68 -10.01 -6.92
C PRO A 335 5.41 -10.34 -6.12
N SER A 336 4.98 -9.46 -5.23
CA SER A 336 3.74 -9.61 -4.44
C SER A 336 2.47 -9.23 -5.20
N VAL A 337 2.59 -8.69 -6.42
CA VAL A 337 1.47 -8.20 -7.23
C VAL A 337 1.08 -9.25 -8.25
N ASN A 338 -0.22 -9.50 -8.40
CA ASN A 338 -0.73 -10.43 -9.40
C ASN A 338 -0.32 -10.02 -10.81
N GLY A 339 0.11 -11.00 -11.62
CA GLY A 339 0.65 -10.78 -12.96
C GLY A 339 2.16 -10.55 -13.00
N TYR A 340 2.85 -10.58 -11.84
CA TYR A 340 4.30 -10.64 -11.84
C TYR A 340 4.80 -11.97 -12.43
N ASP A 341 5.86 -11.89 -13.24
CA ASP A 341 6.55 -13.04 -13.80
C ASP A 341 8.06 -12.77 -13.81
N GLU A 342 8.84 -13.68 -13.25
CA GLU A 342 10.30 -13.56 -13.18
C GLU A 342 11.00 -13.51 -14.56
N ARG A 343 10.33 -13.99 -15.61
CA ARG A 343 10.87 -13.97 -16.99
C ARG A 343 11.14 -12.56 -17.50
N PHE A 344 10.35 -11.57 -17.10
CA PHE A 344 10.57 -10.17 -17.47
C PHE A 344 11.33 -9.35 -16.41
N ASP A 345 11.53 -9.89 -15.21
CA ASP A 345 12.33 -9.21 -14.16
C ASP A 345 13.83 -9.49 -14.33
N GLN A 346 14.31 -9.33 -15.55
CA GLN A 346 15.69 -9.51 -15.92
C GLN A 346 16.34 -8.16 -16.23
N ARG A 347 17.10 -7.62 -15.28
CA ARG A 347 17.86 -6.40 -15.53
C ARG A 347 18.96 -6.62 -16.54
N LEU A 348 19.11 -5.65 -17.46
CA LEU A 348 20.30 -5.58 -18.29
C LEU A 348 21.52 -5.20 -17.43
N PRO A 349 22.71 -5.70 -17.76
CA PRO A 349 23.92 -5.39 -17.04
C PRO A 349 24.28 -3.90 -17.14
N PHE A 350 24.84 -3.36 -16.07
CA PHE A 350 25.53 -2.07 -16.10
C PHE A 350 26.74 -2.19 -17.03
N ASP A 351 26.79 -1.36 -18.07
CA ASP A 351 27.81 -1.38 -19.11
C ASP A 351 27.96 0.02 -19.75
N VAL A 352 28.93 0.78 -19.28
CA VAL A 352 29.17 2.14 -19.74
C VAL A 352 29.70 2.16 -21.19
N ASP A 353 30.46 1.17 -21.61
CA ASP A 353 31.03 1.16 -22.96
C ASP A 353 29.94 0.87 -23.99
N LYS A 354 29.03 -0.07 -23.69
CA LYS A 354 27.83 -0.28 -24.49
C LYS A 354 26.91 0.95 -24.51
N ALA A 355 26.73 1.61 -23.38
CA ALA A 355 25.94 2.86 -23.31
C ALA A 355 26.54 3.95 -24.21
N LYS A 356 27.86 4.15 -24.22
CA LYS A 356 28.53 5.07 -25.12
C LYS A 356 28.36 4.72 -26.60
N ALA A 357 28.49 3.43 -26.93
CA ALA A 357 28.29 2.96 -28.31
C ALA A 357 26.86 3.26 -28.80
N LEU A 358 25.85 3.00 -27.97
CA LEU A 358 24.46 3.30 -28.28
C LEU A 358 24.21 4.80 -28.44
N MET A 359 24.82 5.66 -27.61
CA MET A 359 24.77 7.12 -27.77
C MET A 359 25.41 7.57 -29.09
N GLU A 360 26.55 6.99 -29.48
CA GLU A 360 27.21 7.27 -30.76
C GLU A 360 26.36 6.83 -31.95
N GLU A 361 25.79 5.63 -31.91
CA GLU A 361 24.87 5.09 -32.93
C GLU A 361 23.61 5.94 -33.10
N ALA A 362 23.12 6.53 -32.00
CA ALA A 362 21.97 7.44 -31.99
C ALA A 362 22.32 8.87 -32.42
N GLY A 363 23.60 9.19 -32.67
CA GLY A 363 24.05 10.53 -33.07
C GLY A 363 24.34 11.50 -31.91
N TYR A 364 24.43 10.99 -30.69
CA TYR A 364 24.68 11.77 -29.46
C TYR A 364 26.01 11.41 -28.79
N LYS A 365 27.07 11.14 -29.56
CA LYS A 365 28.41 10.80 -29.04
C LYS A 365 28.96 11.79 -28.02
N ASP A 366 28.75 13.08 -28.28
CA ASP A 366 29.19 14.16 -27.40
C ASP A 366 28.23 14.45 -26.24
N GLY A 367 27.16 13.65 -26.14
CA GLY A 367 26.12 13.80 -25.13
C GLY A 367 25.24 15.05 -25.31
N PHE A 368 24.54 15.42 -24.25
CA PHE A 368 23.70 16.63 -24.19
C PHE A 368 23.41 17.00 -22.74
N GLU A 369 22.87 18.20 -22.54
CA GLU A 369 22.36 18.63 -21.23
C GLU A 369 20.86 18.43 -21.14
N LEU A 370 20.36 18.00 -19.97
CA LEU A 370 18.94 17.94 -19.65
C LEU A 370 18.70 18.20 -18.15
N THR A 371 17.45 18.57 -17.84
CA THR A 371 16.99 18.67 -16.44
C THR A 371 16.37 17.37 -15.99
N MET A 372 16.69 16.96 -14.76
CA MET A 372 16.04 15.87 -14.04
C MET A 372 15.25 16.41 -12.86
N ASP A 373 13.96 16.11 -12.81
CA ASP A 373 13.10 16.46 -11.69
C ASP A 373 13.08 15.32 -10.67
N CYS A 374 13.23 15.66 -9.38
CA CYS A 374 13.35 14.71 -8.30
C CYS A 374 12.62 15.21 -7.05
N PRO A 375 11.83 14.37 -6.36
CA PRO A 375 11.39 14.71 -5.02
C PRO A 375 12.56 14.58 -4.02
N ASN A 376 12.46 15.23 -2.85
CA ASN A 376 13.46 15.10 -1.79
C ASN A 376 12.86 14.75 -0.42
N ASP A 377 11.56 14.46 -0.38
CA ASP A 377 10.82 14.11 0.85
C ASP A 377 9.69 13.10 0.58
N ARG A 378 9.80 12.30 -0.50
CA ARG A 378 8.75 11.36 -0.93
C ARG A 378 9.16 9.89 -0.81
N TYR A 379 10.34 9.53 -1.27
CA TYR A 379 10.86 8.16 -1.27
C TYR A 379 12.12 8.07 -0.41
N VAL A 380 12.49 6.86 -0.01
CA VAL A 380 13.72 6.66 0.78
C VAL A 380 14.93 7.07 -0.06
N ASN A 381 15.67 8.07 0.43
CA ASN A 381 16.90 8.59 -0.19
C ASN A 381 16.73 9.11 -1.63
N ASP A 382 15.56 9.60 -2.01
CA ASP A 382 15.22 10.03 -3.37
C ASP A 382 16.22 11.03 -3.97
N GLU A 383 16.53 12.12 -3.29
CA GLU A 383 17.52 13.09 -3.78
C GLU A 383 18.91 12.48 -3.96
N ALA A 384 19.36 11.63 -3.03
CA ALA A 384 20.66 10.97 -3.12
C ALA A 384 20.71 9.97 -4.30
N ILE A 385 19.59 9.30 -4.60
CA ILE A 385 19.46 8.45 -5.80
C ILE A 385 19.59 9.31 -7.05
N CYS A 386 18.89 10.44 -7.14
CA CYS A 386 18.95 11.33 -8.30
C CYS A 386 20.34 11.92 -8.51
N GLN A 387 21.04 12.30 -7.42
CA GLN A 387 22.44 12.77 -7.50
C GLN A 387 23.36 11.67 -8.03
N ALA A 388 23.20 10.43 -7.58
CA ALA A 388 23.98 9.30 -8.08
C ALA A 388 23.69 9.03 -9.57
N VAL A 389 22.42 9.07 -10.00
CA VAL A 389 22.02 8.92 -11.40
C VAL A 389 22.66 10.01 -12.27
N ALA A 390 22.62 11.27 -11.85
CA ALA A 390 23.26 12.38 -12.55
C ALA A 390 24.77 12.15 -12.73
N ALA A 391 25.45 11.71 -11.67
CA ALA A 391 26.87 11.38 -11.72
C ALA A 391 27.18 10.17 -12.64
N MET A 392 26.30 9.17 -12.70
CA MET A 392 26.45 8.01 -13.59
C MET A 392 26.26 8.42 -15.06
N LEU A 393 25.26 9.22 -15.38
CA LEU A 393 24.98 9.67 -16.75
C LEU A 393 26.08 10.59 -17.28
N SER A 394 26.83 11.30 -16.46
CA SER A 394 27.99 12.10 -16.90
C SER A 394 29.08 11.25 -17.57
N ARG A 395 29.14 9.92 -17.28
CA ARG A 395 30.09 8.99 -17.89
C ARG A 395 29.80 8.69 -19.37
N ILE A 396 28.57 8.99 -19.80
CA ILE A 396 28.15 8.92 -21.22
C ILE A 396 27.94 10.33 -21.81
N ASN A 397 28.63 11.33 -21.27
CA ASN A 397 28.60 12.73 -21.68
C ASN A 397 27.23 13.42 -21.51
N VAL A 398 26.31 12.85 -20.76
CA VAL A 398 25.02 13.49 -20.45
C VAL A 398 25.16 14.31 -19.17
N LYS A 399 24.97 15.63 -19.29
CA LYS A 399 25.00 16.55 -18.16
C LYS A 399 23.59 16.75 -17.60
N VAL A 400 23.36 16.29 -16.40
CA VAL A 400 22.07 16.39 -15.72
C VAL A 400 22.05 17.61 -14.80
N ASN A 401 21.10 18.52 -15.03
CA ASN A 401 20.78 19.63 -14.14
C ASN A 401 19.68 19.17 -13.16
N LEU A 402 20.08 18.72 -11.97
CA LEU A 402 19.16 18.18 -10.98
C LEU A 402 18.30 19.26 -10.35
N GLN A 403 16.98 19.08 -10.36
CA GLN A 403 15.97 19.88 -9.67
C GLN A 403 15.34 19.06 -8.55
N ALA A 404 15.95 19.07 -7.37
CA ALA A 404 15.40 18.44 -6.18
C ALA A 404 14.40 19.37 -5.50
N GLN A 405 13.17 18.88 -5.28
CA GLN A 405 12.04 19.68 -4.80
C GLN A 405 11.24 18.93 -3.77
N THR A 406 10.52 19.65 -2.91
CA THR A 406 9.54 19.01 -2.02
C THR A 406 8.46 18.30 -2.82
N ARG A 407 7.88 17.25 -2.24
CA ARG A 407 6.81 16.44 -2.82
C ARG A 407 5.72 17.30 -3.49
N SER A 408 5.28 18.37 -2.82
CA SER A 408 4.21 19.23 -3.31
C SER A 408 4.59 19.94 -4.62
N LEU A 409 5.78 20.53 -4.69
CA LEU A 409 6.29 21.22 -5.87
C LEU A 409 6.62 20.25 -7.00
N PHE A 410 7.21 19.11 -6.65
CA PHE A 410 7.52 18.05 -7.60
C PHE A 410 6.25 17.56 -8.32
N PHE A 411 5.22 17.14 -7.57
CA PHE A 411 3.99 16.64 -8.19
C PHE A 411 3.22 17.72 -8.94
N GLN A 412 3.20 18.95 -8.47
CA GLN A 412 2.62 20.06 -9.23
C GLN A 412 3.24 20.20 -10.62
N LYS A 413 4.58 20.09 -10.70
CA LYS A 413 5.34 20.20 -11.93
C LYS A 413 5.12 18.99 -12.85
N VAL A 414 5.34 17.76 -12.36
CA VAL A 414 5.29 16.56 -13.20
C VAL A 414 3.86 16.22 -13.64
N LEU A 415 2.84 16.47 -12.81
CA LEU A 415 1.43 16.28 -13.19
C LEU A 415 0.96 17.25 -14.28
N SER A 416 1.56 18.44 -14.36
CA SER A 416 1.35 19.35 -15.49
C SER A 416 2.17 18.97 -16.72
N ARG A 417 2.91 17.84 -16.64
CA ARG A 417 3.85 17.35 -17.68
C ARG A 417 4.97 18.35 -18.01
N ASP A 418 5.31 19.23 -17.09
CA ASP A 418 6.41 20.18 -17.22
C ASP A 418 7.74 19.55 -16.77
N THR A 419 8.12 18.46 -17.43
CA THR A 419 9.30 17.64 -17.09
C THR A 419 9.84 16.93 -18.31
N SER A 420 11.11 16.52 -18.28
CA SER A 420 11.78 15.79 -19.35
C SER A 420 12.30 14.43 -18.91
N PHE A 421 12.84 14.37 -17.69
CA PHE A 421 13.37 13.16 -17.06
C PHE A 421 13.15 13.28 -15.57
N TYR A 422 12.64 12.23 -14.92
CA TYR A 422 12.23 12.35 -13.52
C TYR A 422 12.25 11.01 -12.79
N LEU A 423 12.43 11.07 -11.47
CA LEU A 423 12.28 9.94 -10.56
C LEU A 423 10.82 9.79 -10.18
N HIS A 424 10.30 8.57 -10.29
CA HIS A 424 8.96 8.25 -9.84
C HIS A 424 8.93 6.88 -9.15
N ALA A 425 7.83 6.56 -8.47
CA ALA A 425 7.59 5.22 -7.93
C ALA A 425 6.10 4.90 -7.93
N TRP A 426 5.77 3.64 -8.07
CA TRP A 426 4.40 3.17 -8.08
C TRP A 426 4.20 1.96 -7.18
N ALA A 427 3.08 1.96 -6.46
CA ALA A 427 2.52 0.80 -5.79
C ALA A 427 1.06 0.66 -6.26
N THR A 428 0.68 -0.52 -6.71
CA THR A 428 -0.68 -0.74 -7.21
C THR A 428 -1.72 -0.72 -6.09
N SER A 429 -2.85 -0.05 -6.31
CA SER A 429 -3.95 0.02 -5.35
C SER A 429 -4.81 -1.24 -5.31
N THR A 430 -4.77 -2.05 -6.37
CA THR A 430 -5.57 -3.27 -6.52
C THR A 430 -4.78 -4.54 -6.27
N ASN A 431 -3.47 -4.43 -6.05
CA ASN A 431 -2.53 -5.56 -6.02
C ASN A 431 -2.56 -6.40 -7.30
N ASP A 432 -2.74 -5.73 -8.45
CA ASP A 432 -2.85 -6.34 -9.77
C ASP A 432 -2.08 -5.53 -10.81
N GLY A 433 -1.36 -6.21 -11.72
CA GLY A 433 -0.52 -5.60 -12.74
C GLY A 433 -1.30 -4.78 -13.77
N HIS A 434 -2.59 -5.06 -13.96
CA HIS A 434 -3.44 -4.25 -14.83
C HIS A 434 -3.47 -2.78 -14.41
N ASN A 435 -3.43 -2.49 -13.10
CA ASN A 435 -3.39 -1.10 -12.62
C ASN A 435 -2.15 -0.34 -13.13
N ILE A 436 -1.00 -1.00 -13.19
CA ILE A 436 0.24 -0.42 -13.71
C ILE A 436 0.12 -0.16 -15.21
N LEU A 437 -0.38 -1.16 -15.96
CA LEU A 437 -0.59 -1.02 -17.40
C LEU A 437 -1.59 0.10 -17.70
N TYR A 438 -2.72 0.14 -17.00
CA TYR A 438 -3.81 1.09 -17.21
C TYR A 438 -3.42 2.53 -16.86
N ASP A 439 -2.77 2.75 -15.73
CA ASP A 439 -2.47 4.10 -15.22
C ASP A 439 -1.13 4.67 -15.71
N LEU A 440 -0.07 3.83 -15.79
CA LEU A 440 1.29 4.28 -16.07
C LEU A 440 1.75 4.04 -17.51
N LEU A 441 1.24 2.99 -18.17
CA LEU A 441 1.84 2.47 -19.40
C LEU A 441 0.93 2.56 -20.62
N ASN A 442 -0.37 2.77 -20.41
CA ASN A 442 -1.31 3.01 -21.51
C ASN A 442 -1.09 4.40 -22.12
N THR A 443 -1.29 4.52 -23.42
CA THR A 443 -1.27 5.82 -24.11
C THR A 443 -2.22 6.80 -23.43
N PRO A 444 -1.75 8.01 -23.04
CA PRO A 444 -2.53 8.92 -22.22
C PRO A 444 -3.79 9.45 -22.92
N THR A 445 -4.92 9.33 -22.23
CA THR A 445 -6.19 9.98 -22.57
C THR A 445 -6.74 10.71 -21.34
N SER A 446 -7.98 11.20 -21.40
CA SER A 446 -8.65 11.77 -20.23
C SER A 446 -9.05 10.72 -19.18
N GLN A 447 -9.01 9.41 -19.50
CA GLN A 447 -9.49 8.34 -18.64
C GLN A 447 -8.42 7.30 -18.31
N VAL A 448 -7.51 6.99 -19.24
CA VAL A 448 -6.44 6.00 -19.08
C VAL A 448 -5.08 6.67 -19.26
N GLY A 449 -4.02 6.05 -18.73
CA GLY A 449 -2.67 6.62 -18.79
C GLY A 449 -2.54 7.95 -18.05
N THR A 450 -3.36 8.19 -17.03
CA THR A 450 -3.42 9.45 -16.30
C THR A 450 -2.14 9.75 -15.54
N TRP A 451 -1.37 8.71 -15.20
CA TRP A 451 -0.06 8.78 -14.58
C TRP A 451 1.10 8.48 -15.53
N ASN A 452 0.82 8.25 -16.81
CA ASN A 452 1.82 8.20 -17.88
C ASN A 452 2.27 9.63 -18.25
N LEU A 453 3.04 10.24 -17.36
CA LEU A 453 3.40 11.66 -17.45
C LEU A 453 4.40 11.93 -18.57
N GLY A 454 5.21 10.94 -18.94
CA GLY A 454 6.16 10.99 -20.05
C GLY A 454 5.55 10.73 -21.43
N GLY A 455 4.28 10.31 -21.48
CA GLY A 455 3.56 10.09 -22.74
C GLY A 455 4.07 8.91 -23.57
N TYR A 456 4.60 7.86 -22.93
CA TYR A 456 4.87 6.59 -23.62
C TYR A 456 3.62 6.11 -24.35
N SER A 457 3.79 5.56 -25.54
CA SER A 457 2.68 5.06 -26.37
C SER A 457 3.14 3.85 -27.17
N ASN A 458 2.41 2.75 -27.00
CA ASN A 458 2.54 1.55 -27.81
C ASN A 458 1.14 0.96 -28.02
N PRO A 459 0.59 1.00 -29.26
CA PRO A 459 -0.75 0.54 -29.55
C PRO A 459 -1.00 -0.92 -29.17
N LYS A 460 0.03 -1.77 -29.20
CA LYS A 460 -0.11 -3.18 -28.79
C LYS A 460 -0.24 -3.32 -27.28
N VAL A 461 0.47 -2.50 -26.51
CA VAL A 461 0.30 -2.44 -25.04
C VAL A 461 -1.11 -1.94 -24.69
N ASP A 462 -1.63 -0.94 -25.41
CA ASP A 462 -2.99 -0.42 -25.20
C ASP A 462 -4.05 -1.48 -25.48
N GLU A 463 -3.90 -2.23 -26.60
CA GLU A 463 -4.78 -3.36 -26.95
C GLU A 463 -4.77 -4.45 -25.87
N LEU A 464 -3.56 -4.88 -25.44
CA LEU A 464 -3.39 -5.89 -24.40
C LEU A 464 -3.98 -5.42 -23.06
N THR A 465 -3.75 -4.17 -22.67
CA THR A 465 -4.33 -3.59 -21.45
C THR A 465 -5.86 -3.66 -21.45
N THR A 466 -6.47 -3.37 -22.60
CA THR A 466 -7.93 -3.47 -22.76
C THR A 466 -8.42 -4.92 -22.63
N GLN A 467 -7.73 -5.88 -23.25
CA GLN A 467 -8.05 -7.31 -23.14
C GLN A 467 -7.91 -7.82 -21.70
N ILE A 468 -6.79 -7.49 -21.03
CA ILE A 468 -6.50 -7.86 -19.63
C ILE A 468 -7.63 -7.36 -18.70
N GLY A 469 -8.15 -6.16 -18.96
CA GLY A 469 -9.22 -5.55 -18.17
C GLY A 469 -10.54 -6.34 -18.16
N SER A 470 -10.77 -7.24 -19.11
CA SER A 470 -12.01 -8.02 -19.25
C SER A 470 -11.80 -9.54 -19.35
N GLU A 471 -10.56 -10.04 -19.36
CA GLU A 471 -10.26 -11.47 -19.43
C GLU A 471 -10.50 -12.13 -18.06
N MET A 472 -11.45 -13.07 -18.01
CA MET A 472 -11.87 -13.76 -16.80
C MET A 472 -11.10 -15.06 -16.53
N ASP A 473 -10.42 -15.63 -17.54
CA ASP A 473 -9.51 -16.76 -17.34
C ASP A 473 -8.17 -16.23 -16.78
N GLU A 474 -7.86 -16.60 -15.56
CA GLU A 474 -6.67 -16.09 -14.84
C GLU A 474 -5.35 -16.45 -15.56
N ALA A 475 -5.25 -17.68 -16.08
CA ALA A 475 -4.03 -18.13 -16.77
C ALA A 475 -3.83 -17.34 -18.07
N ARG A 476 -4.89 -17.20 -18.87
CA ARG A 476 -4.85 -16.40 -20.09
C ARG A 476 -4.56 -14.93 -19.80
N ARG A 477 -5.18 -14.38 -18.77
CA ARG A 477 -4.97 -13.01 -18.31
C ARG A 477 -3.51 -12.75 -17.92
N ASN A 478 -2.90 -13.67 -17.18
CA ASN A 478 -1.49 -13.57 -16.78
C ASN A 478 -0.54 -13.64 -17.99
N GLU A 479 -0.82 -14.46 -19.00
CA GLU A 479 -0.05 -14.48 -20.25
C GLU A 479 -0.18 -13.17 -21.04
N LEU A 480 -1.36 -12.55 -21.07
CA LEU A 480 -1.52 -11.22 -21.68
C LEU A 480 -0.76 -10.14 -20.90
N MET A 481 -0.74 -10.20 -19.57
CA MET A 481 0.08 -9.31 -18.74
C MET A 481 1.57 -9.50 -19.01
N PHE A 482 2.02 -10.75 -19.10
CA PHE A 482 3.40 -11.04 -19.48
C PHE A 482 3.76 -10.40 -20.82
N GLU A 483 2.95 -10.60 -21.88
CA GLU A 483 3.18 -10.02 -23.20
C GLU A 483 3.27 -8.48 -23.14
N ALA A 484 2.36 -7.84 -22.38
CA ALA A 484 2.35 -6.38 -22.26
C ALA A 484 3.58 -5.83 -21.54
N PHE A 485 3.96 -6.42 -20.39
CA PHE A 485 5.15 -5.98 -19.65
C PHE A 485 6.45 -6.26 -20.40
N ASP A 486 6.54 -7.36 -21.17
CA ASP A 486 7.72 -7.67 -21.99
C ASP A 486 7.89 -6.66 -23.12
N LEU A 487 6.81 -6.22 -23.78
CA LEU A 487 6.84 -5.12 -24.76
C LEU A 487 7.35 -3.82 -24.14
N VAL A 488 6.83 -3.44 -22.98
CA VAL A 488 7.27 -2.23 -22.25
C VAL A 488 8.75 -2.30 -21.92
N ARG A 489 9.25 -3.48 -21.51
CA ARG A 489 10.66 -3.73 -21.24
C ARG A 489 11.51 -3.59 -22.51
N GLN A 490 11.07 -4.17 -23.63
CA GLN A 490 11.76 -4.08 -24.92
C GLN A 490 11.83 -2.65 -25.46
N ASP A 491 10.81 -1.84 -25.19
CA ASP A 491 10.76 -0.43 -25.57
C ASP A 491 11.62 0.47 -24.66
N TYR A 492 12.16 -0.07 -23.56
CA TYR A 492 12.86 0.74 -22.54
C TYR A 492 12.03 1.97 -22.14
N ALA A 493 10.72 1.78 -21.96
CA ALA A 493 9.80 2.87 -21.66
C ALA A 493 10.13 3.60 -20.36
N HIS A 494 10.71 2.86 -19.40
CA HIS A 494 11.17 3.35 -18.11
C HIS A 494 12.48 2.65 -17.72
N ILE A 495 13.16 3.17 -16.70
CA ILE A 495 14.31 2.50 -16.09
C ILE A 495 13.91 2.09 -14.67
N PRO A 496 13.46 0.84 -14.43
CA PRO A 496 13.26 0.32 -13.09
C PRO A 496 14.59 0.37 -12.31
N LEU A 497 14.57 0.83 -11.08
CA LEU A 497 15.76 0.87 -10.22
C LEU A 497 15.68 -0.25 -9.19
N HIS A 498 14.70 -0.17 -8.31
CA HIS A 498 14.57 -1.12 -7.22
C HIS A 498 13.17 -1.14 -6.63
N GLN A 499 12.81 -2.27 -6.04
CA GLN A 499 11.72 -2.38 -5.11
C GLN A 499 12.17 -1.79 -3.76
N GLN A 500 11.39 -0.86 -3.22
CA GLN A 500 11.66 -0.28 -1.90
C GLN A 500 11.46 -1.35 -0.83
N THR A 501 12.21 -1.28 0.26
CA THR A 501 11.98 -2.15 1.41
C THR A 501 11.29 -1.41 2.53
N LEU A 502 10.40 -2.11 3.21
CA LEU A 502 9.80 -1.70 4.47
C LEU A 502 10.74 -2.06 5.62
N VAL A 503 10.90 -1.16 6.56
CA VAL A 503 11.67 -1.44 7.77
C VAL A 503 10.82 -1.10 8.99
N TRP A 504 10.44 -2.14 9.72
CA TRP A 504 9.73 -2.07 10.99
C TRP A 504 10.66 -2.50 12.12
N VAL A 505 10.52 -1.92 13.29
CA VAL A 505 11.19 -2.39 14.50
C VAL A 505 10.19 -2.65 15.60
N LYS A 506 10.36 -3.76 16.30
CA LYS A 506 9.49 -4.22 17.37
C LYS A 506 10.30 -4.74 18.56
N LYS A 507 9.71 -4.80 19.75
CA LYS A 507 10.24 -5.57 20.87
C LYS A 507 10.24 -7.07 20.53
N LYS A 508 11.16 -7.85 21.09
CA LYS A 508 11.29 -9.29 20.80
C LYS A 508 10.08 -10.11 21.21
N ASN A 509 9.40 -9.71 22.29
CA ASN A 509 8.19 -10.36 22.76
C ASN A 509 6.92 -9.99 21.95
N VAL A 510 7.06 -9.23 20.85
CA VAL A 510 5.96 -8.87 19.97
C VAL A 510 6.07 -9.68 18.68
N GLU A 511 5.01 -10.36 18.30
CA GLU A 511 4.86 -10.95 16.97
C GLU A 511 3.93 -10.07 16.12
N VAL A 512 4.35 -9.73 14.92
CA VAL A 512 3.57 -9.02 13.90
C VAL A 512 3.89 -9.59 12.53
N HIS A 513 2.98 -9.44 11.59
CA HIS A 513 3.20 -9.82 10.20
C HIS A 513 3.41 -8.55 9.34
N GLN A 514 4.59 -8.43 8.73
CA GLN A 514 4.88 -7.34 7.81
C GLN A 514 4.38 -7.68 6.41
N ARG A 515 3.34 -6.99 5.97
CA ARG A 515 2.77 -7.17 4.62
C ARG A 515 3.48 -6.24 3.61
N PRO A 516 3.56 -6.65 2.32
CA PRO A 516 4.15 -5.81 1.26
C PRO A 516 3.41 -4.49 1.01
N ASP A 517 2.18 -4.38 1.48
CA ASP A 517 1.39 -3.15 1.43
C ASP A 517 1.56 -2.25 2.67
N ASP A 518 2.60 -2.47 3.50
CA ASP A 518 2.95 -1.69 4.71
C ASP A 518 1.80 -1.49 5.72
N ARG A 519 0.80 -2.37 5.74
CA ARG A 519 -0.33 -2.29 6.68
C ARG A 519 -0.10 -3.20 7.88
N LEU A 520 -0.25 -2.63 9.06
CA LEU A 520 -0.28 -3.38 10.30
C LEU A 520 -1.70 -3.89 10.56
N GLU A 521 -1.89 -5.21 10.47
CA GLU A 521 -3.14 -5.87 10.85
C GLU A 521 -3.01 -6.46 12.25
N LEU A 522 -3.76 -5.90 13.20
CA LEU A 522 -3.75 -6.32 14.60
C LEU A 522 -4.25 -7.75 14.79
N ARG A 523 -5.07 -8.28 13.85
CA ARG A 523 -5.52 -9.68 13.88
C ARG A 523 -4.37 -10.70 13.79
N PHE A 524 -3.16 -10.27 13.44
CA PHE A 524 -1.95 -11.10 13.40
C PHE A 524 -0.92 -10.70 14.47
N THR A 525 -1.30 -9.86 15.44
CA THR A 525 -0.38 -9.32 16.44
C THR A 525 -0.51 -10.10 17.77
N ARG A 526 0.63 -10.52 18.33
CA ARG A 526 0.71 -11.16 19.64
C ARG A 526 1.76 -10.45 20.49
N VAL A 527 1.55 -10.47 21.80
CA VAL A 527 2.50 -10.00 22.81
C VAL A 527 2.69 -11.12 23.83
N ASP A 528 3.91 -11.66 23.94
CA ASP A 528 4.27 -12.77 24.85
C ASP A 528 4.84 -12.26 26.18
#